data_67b7bd58168ba017ddc953f3c9184a8c
#
_entry.id   67b7bd58168ba017ddc953f3c9184a8c
#
_cell.length_a   1.000
_cell.length_b   1.000
_cell.length_c   1.000
_cell.angle_alpha   90.00
_cell.angle_beta   90.00
_cell.angle_gamma   90.00
#
_symmetry.space_group_name_H-M   'P 1'
#
loop_
_entity.id
_entity.type
_entity.pdbx_description
1 polymer ?
#
loop_
_entity_poly.entity_id
_entity_poly.type
_entity_poly.pdbx_seq_one_letter_code
_entity_poly.pdbx_strand_id
1 'polypeptide(L)'
;MKFKFKLFIFFQYFSIGILGPYMAVFLTEKDFSSAQIGMLIGMMPIASLVFQPLWGYLSDVINNRRYLLLISSLGVALASLGLVLIESFVLMLLCLILFSAMLAPISAISTAIILDYLEEIDKLEEYSLIRLWGSLGFAVSSIMMGGLFLDQVLVYFGWFSAGIYLILGVISLFLPEKGKQFVYSRFNGLDAILKTNRFPIFLISSIFIGATMGICGNFQTLSLQSLGASSWLIGVIISIQALLEIPMMLVVPSLLKRFSMRRLILIGALVLPVRWLLYIFIKNPVWVIPTQIFNSIATISFFVVAIAFIDKLISPKWRATGQALYSTALWGIGAGLGVYLAGNVIERYDIAAIWPFNLSLGLIGLGLFYVALRGFSDKPITPAIDQ
;
A
#
# COMPACT_ATOMS: atom_id res chain seq x y z
N MET A 1 15.93 -19.68 10.59
CA MET A 1 15.53 -18.26 10.64
C MET A 1 14.63 -17.88 9.46
N LYS A 2 14.98 -18.15 8.20
CA LYS A 2 14.19 -17.80 7.01
C LYS A 2 12.70 -18.19 7.07
N PHE A 3 12.38 -19.36 7.64
CA PHE A 3 10.98 -19.77 7.81
C PHE A 3 10.19 -18.82 8.73
N LYS A 4 10.81 -18.32 9.81
CA LYS A 4 10.17 -17.35 10.71
C LYS A 4 9.88 -16.03 10.02
N PHE A 5 10.78 -15.57 9.14
CA PHE A 5 10.56 -14.38 8.32
C PHE A 5 9.42 -14.57 7.31
N LYS A 6 9.38 -15.72 6.63
CA LYS A 6 8.27 -16.06 5.71
C LYS A 6 6.94 -16.06 6.43
N LEU A 7 6.89 -16.66 7.62
CA LEU A 7 5.69 -16.71 8.45
C LEU A 7 5.27 -15.31 8.93
N PHE A 8 6.22 -14.48 9.37
CA PHE A 8 5.92 -13.10 9.78
C PHE A 8 5.35 -12.28 8.61
N ILE A 9 6.00 -12.30 7.46
CA ILE A 9 5.55 -11.59 6.26
C ILE A 9 4.19 -12.12 5.79
N PHE A 10 3.97 -13.44 5.83
CA PHE A 10 2.68 -14.03 5.50
C PHE A 10 1.56 -13.44 6.37
N PHE A 11 1.68 -13.48 7.69
CA PHE A 11 0.65 -12.96 8.60
C PHE A 11 0.53 -11.43 8.56
N GLN A 12 1.62 -10.71 8.34
CA GLN A 12 1.59 -9.26 8.14
C GLN A 12 0.71 -8.87 6.95
N TYR A 13 0.89 -9.54 5.81
CA TYR A 13 0.08 -9.26 4.61
C TYR A 13 -1.29 -9.92 4.65
N PHE A 14 -1.43 -11.00 5.41
CA PHE A 14 -2.73 -11.59 5.72
C PHE A 14 -3.62 -10.57 6.44
N SER A 15 -3.09 -9.83 7.42
CA SER A 15 -3.84 -8.77 8.09
C SER A 15 -4.23 -7.63 7.14
N ILE A 16 -3.34 -7.25 6.21
CA ILE A 16 -3.62 -6.21 5.21
C ILE A 16 -4.74 -6.66 4.26
N GLY A 17 -4.77 -7.93 3.85
CA GLY A 17 -5.81 -8.47 2.98
C GLY A 17 -7.20 -8.57 3.64
N ILE A 18 -7.27 -8.55 4.98
CA ILE A 18 -8.53 -8.38 5.72
C ILE A 18 -8.89 -6.90 5.83
N LEU A 19 -7.97 -6.08 6.33
CA LEU A 19 -8.26 -4.70 6.70
C LEU A 19 -8.50 -3.80 5.49
N GLY A 20 -7.59 -3.82 4.49
CA GLY A 20 -7.63 -2.88 3.39
C GLY A 20 -8.94 -2.96 2.59
N PRO A 21 -9.23 -4.09 1.94
CA PRO A 21 -10.38 -4.19 1.03
C PRO A 21 -11.75 -4.15 1.73
N TYR A 22 -11.83 -4.51 3.02
CA TYR A 22 -13.10 -4.71 3.72
C TYR A 22 -13.40 -3.67 4.80
N MET A 23 -12.48 -2.74 5.08
CA MET A 23 -12.68 -1.68 6.07
C MET A 23 -13.88 -0.78 5.72
N ALA A 24 -14.03 -0.41 4.46
CA ALA A 24 -15.16 0.43 4.04
C ALA A 24 -16.49 -0.29 4.24
N VAL A 25 -16.56 -1.61 3.92
CA VAL A 25 -17.76 -2.42 4.18
C VAL A 25 -18.07 -2.49 5.67
N PHE A 26 -17.05 -2.75 6.50
CA PHE A 26 -17.21 -2.80 7.95
C PHE A 26 -17.77 -1.48 8.52
N LEU A 27 -17.27 -0.34 8.04
CA LEU A 27 -17.74 0.97 8.50
C LEU A 27 -19.15 1.30 7.97
N THR A 28 -19.51 0.81 6.75
CA THR A 28 -20.86 0.95 6.20
C THR A 28 -21.87 0.16 7.03
N GLU A 29 -21.55 -1.06 7.43
CA GLU A 29 -22.38 -1.90 8.30
C GLU A 29 -22.51 -1.33 9.75
N LYS A 30 -21.64 -0.39 10.12
CA LYS A 30 -21.72 0.40 11.35
C LYS A 30 -22.51 1.72 11.19
N ASP A 31 -23.26 1.86 10.09
CA ASP A 31 -24.09 3.02 9.79
C ASP A 31 -23.34 4.35 9.64
N PHE A 32 -22.01 4.33 9.40
CA PHE A 32 -21.30 5.56 9.05
C PHE A 32 -21.64 6.00 7.62
N SER A 33 -21.87 7.30 7.41
CA SER A 33 -22.09 7.84 6.07
C SER A 33 -20.85 7.72 5.19
N SER A 34 -21.02 7.75 3.88
CA SER A 34 -19.90 7.61 2.93
C SER A 34 -18.84 8.69 3.11
N ALA A 35 -19.23 9.91 3.43
CA ALA A 35 -18.30 11.01 3.73
C ALA A 35 -17.52 10.73 5.04
N GLN A 36 -18.18 10.20 6.06
CA GLN A 36 -17.53 9.79 7.31
C GLN A 36 -16.54 8.64 7.08
N ILE A 37 -16.91 7.62 6.29
CA ILE A 37 -16.04 6.51 5.90
C ILE A 37 -14.80 7.03 5.15
N GLY A 38 -15.01 7.93 4.19
CA GLY A 38 -13.92 8.58 3.46
C GLY A 38 -12.94 9.32 4.38
N MET A 39 -13.46 10.03 5.39
CA MET A 39 -12.64 10.72 6.38
C MET A 39 -11.90 9.73 7.29
N LEU A 40 -12.59 8.74 7.83
CA LEU A 40 -12.04 7.74 8.74
C LEU A 40 -10.86 6.97 8.08
N ILE A 41 -11.08 6.43 6.89
CA ILE A 41 -10.06 5.67 6.17
C ILE A 41 -8.98 6.60 5.60
N GLY A 42 -9.36 7.77 5.08
CA GLY A 42 -8.41 8.73 4.49
C GLY A 42 -7.41 9.30 5.51
N MET A 43 -7.79 9.37 6.80
CA MET A 43 -6.88 9.79 7.87
C MET A 43 -5.84 8.72 8.25
N MET A 44 -6.07 7.44 7.96
CA MET A 44 -5.14 6.36 8.33
C MET A 44 -3.73 6.52 7.72
N PRO A 45 -3.57 6.74 6.39
CA PRO A 45 -2.25 6.96 5.81
C PRO A 45 -1.59 8.24 6.34
N ILE A 46 -2.37 9.29 6.58
CA ILE A 46 -1.87 10.56 7.12
C ILE A 46 -1.34 10.36 8.55
N ALA A 47 -2.09 9.66 9.40
CA ALA A 47 -1.65 9.29 10.73
C ALA A 47 -0.35 8.48 10.69
N SER A 48 -0.26 7.47 9.80
CA SER A 48 0.96 6.68 9.62
C SER A 48 2.17 7.54 9.29
N LEU A 49 2.02 8.54 8.41
CA LEU A 49 3.11 9.47 8.07
C LEU A 49 3.61 10.28 9.26
N VAL A 50 2.70 10.72 10.12
CA VAL A 50 3.04 11.51 11.33
C VAL A 50 3.77 10.64 12.36
N PHE A 51 3.31 9.41 12.57
CA PHE A 51 3.86 8.53 13.60
C PHE A 51 5.09 7.73 13.16
N GLN A 52 5.30 7.52 11.87
CA GLN A 52 6.44 6.75 11.35
C GLN A 52 7.81 7.31 11.79
N PRO A 53 8.10 8.65 11.76
CA PRO A 53 9.36 9.19 12.28
C PRO A 53 9.55 8.97 13.78
N LEU A 54 8.46 9.02 14.59
CA LEU A 54 8.52 8.77 16.03
C LEU A 54 8.94 7.33 16.31
N TRP A 55 8.39 6.36 15.59
CA TRP A 55 8.77 4.95 15.70
C TRP A 55 10.21 4.69 15.23
N GLY A 56 10.65 5.41 14.20
CA GLY A 56 12.05 5.36 13.78
C GLY A 56 12.99 5.80 14.91
N TYR A 57 12.71 6.94 15.53
CA TYR A 57 13.46 7.42 16.68
C TYR A 57 13.44 6.43 17.86
N LEU A 58 12.27 5.91 18.21
CA LEU A 58 12.14 4.88 19.26
C LEU A 58 12.94 3.61 18.95
N SER A 59 12.97 3.21 17.69
CA SER A 59 13.77 2.04 17.25
C SER A 59 15.26 2.24 17.46
N ASP A 60 15.74 3.46 17.28
CA ASP A 60 17.16 3.79 17.50
C ASP A 60 17.52 3.85 19.01
N VAL A 61 16.59 4.38 19.83
CA VAL A 61 16.82 4.54 21.29
C VAL A 61 16.71 3.19 22.02
N ILE A 62 15.66 2.42 21.72
CA ILE A 62 15.37 1.16 22.46
C ILE A 62 16.33 0.04 22.07
N ASN A 63 16.92 0.11 20.86
CA ASN A 63 17.86 -0.87 20.30
C ASN A 63 17.39 -2.35 20.40
N ASN A 64 16.07 -2.55 20.50
CA ASN A 64 15.45 -3.88 20.54
C ASN A 64 14.19 -3.90 19.66
N ARG A 65 14.40 -4.13 18.36
CA ARG A 65 13.39 -4.04 17.33
C ARG A 65 12.26 -5.07 17.49
N ARG A 66 12.54 -6.24 18.05
CA ARG A 66 11.50 -7.26 18.25
C ARG A 66 10.46 -6.85 19.29
N TYR A 67 10.88 -6.18 20.38
CA TYR A 67 9.93 -5.65 21.38
C TYR A 67 9.09 -4.50 20.82
N LEU A 68 9.66 -3.68 19.93
CA LEU A 68 8.88 -2.67 19.25
C LEU A 68 7.80 -3.30 18.35
N LEU A 69 8.14 -4.38 17.62
CA LEU A 69 7.16 -5.14 16.84
C LEU A 69 6.08 -5.76 17.73
N LEU A 70 6.45 -6.29 18.90
CA LEU A 70 5.51 -6.84 19.88
C LEU A 70 4.54 -5.76 20.38
N ILE A 71 5.07 -4.63 20.87
CA ILE A 71 4.27 -3.51 21.39
C ILE A 71 3.33 -2.98 20.30
N SER A 72 3.85 -2.78 19.10
CA SER A 72 3.07 -2.31 17.96
C SER A 72 1.96 -3.29 17.60
N SER A 73 2.28 -4.58 17.52
CA SER A 73 1.28 -5.62 17.21
C SER A 73 0.21 -5.71 18.30
N LEU A 74 0.57 -5.64 19.57
CA LEU A 74 -0.40 -5.60 20.68
C LEU A 74 -1.26 -4.34 20.63
N GLY A 75 -0.66 -3.18 20.31
CA GLY A 75 -1.40 -1.93 20.14
C GLY A 75 -2.41 -1.99 19.02
N VAL A 76 -2.04 -2.58 17.86
CA VAL A 76 -2.98 -2.80 16.74
C VAL A 76 -4.07 -3.80 17.13
N ALA A 77 -3.73 -4.88 17.84
CA ALA A 77 -4.71 -5.86 18.29
C ALA A 77 -5.76 -5.23 19.22
N LEU A 78 -5.34 -4.41 20.18
CA LEU A 78 -6.23 -3.69 21.08
C LEU A 78 -7.10 -2.67 20.33
N ALA A 79 -6.51 -1.91 19.41
CA ALA A 79 -7.28 -0.98 18.58
C ALA A 79 -8.28 -1.73 17.68
N SER A 80 -7.94 -2.91 17.15
CA SER A 80 -8.87 -3.74 16.37
C SER A 80 -10.09 -4.19 17.18
N LEU A 81 -9.91 -4.51 18.46
CA LEU A 81 -11.04 -4.79 19.36
C LEU A 81 -11.87 -3.53 19.63
N GLY A 82 -11.21 -2.37 19.75
CA GLY A 82 -11.88 -1.08 19.87
C GLY A 82 -12.82 -0.78 18.71
N LEU A 83 -12.42 -1.14 17.46
CA LEU A 83 -13.27 -0.94 16.27
C LEU A 83 -14.62 -1.65 16.40
N VAL A 84 -14.67 -2.83 17.05
CA VAL A 84 -15.93 -3.57 17.24
C VAL A 84 -16.88 -2.85 18.20
N LEU A 85 -16.34 -2.27 19.27
CA LEU A 85 -17.11 -1.71 20.39
C LEU A 85 -17.54 -0.25 20.17
N ILE A 86 -16.86 0.47 19.28
CA ILE A 86 -17.07 1.91 19.08
C ILE A 86 -18.13 2.15 18.00
N GLU A 87 -19.10 3.01 18.33
CA GLU A 87 -20.16 3.46 17.43
C GLU A 87 -20.05 4.98 17.13
N SER A 88 -19.43 5.74 18.03
CA SER A 88 -19.25 7.18 17.85
C SER A 88 -18.20 7.50 16.79
N PHE A 89 -18.53 8.40 15.86
CA PHE A 89 -17.62 8.86 14.79
C PHE A 89 -16.29 9.39 15.35
N VAL A 90 -16.34 10.25 16.39
CA VAL A 90 -15.13 10.85 16.96
C VAL A 90 -14.24 9.78 17.61
N LEU A 91 -14.84 8.87 18.38
CA LEU A 91 -14.09 7.78 19.00
C LEU A 91 -13.53 6.80 17.96
N MET A 92 -14.29 6.51 16.89
CA MET A 92 -13.84 5.69 15.79
C MET A 92 -12.64 6.35 15.07
N LEU A 93 -12.68 7.65 14.83
CA LEU A 93 -11.56 8.40 14.24
C LEU A 93 -10.30 8.30 15.12
N LEU A 94 -10.44 8.53 16.41
CA LEU A 94 -9.31 8.41 17.35
C LEU A 94 -8.78 6.98 17.43
N CYS A 95 -9.65 5.98 17.39
CA CYS A 95 -9.27 4.57 17.36
C CYS A 95 -8.50 4.22 16.08
N LEU A 96 -8.93 4.68 14.90
CA LEU A 96 -8.25 4.45 13.64
C LEU A 96 -6.92 5.21 13.53
N ILE A 97 -6.82 6.39 14.13
CA ILE A 97 -5.55 7.12 14.25
C ILE A 97 -4.58 6.31 15.13
N LEU A 98 -5.02 5.82 16.29
CA LEU A 98 -4.21 4.95 17.15
C LEU A 98 -3.82 3.65 16.46
N PHE A 99 -4.78 3.01 15.80
CA PHE A 99 -4.56 1.83 14.98
C PHE A 99 -3.44 2.06 13.97
N SER A 100 -3.53 3.15 13.18
CA SER A 100 -2.54 3.50 12.16
C SER A 100 -1.18 3.89 12.75
N ALA A 101 -1.18 4.57 13.90
CA ALA A 101 0.03 4.91 14.63
C ALA A 101 0.79 3.64 15.07
N MET A 102 0.07 2.62 15.57
CA MET A 102 0.66 1.34 15.97
C MET A 102 1.03 0.46 14.77
N LEU A 103 0.29 0.55 13.67
CA LEU A 103 0.57 -0.21 12.44
C LEU A 103 1.83 0.27 11.70
N ALA A 104 2.11 1.58 11.73
CA ALA A 104 3.16 2.24 10.98
C ALA A 104 4.56 1.58 11.09
N PRO A 105 5.06 1.16 12.27
CA PRO A 105 6.40 0.60 12.41
C PRO A 105 6.50 -0.86 11.95
N ILE A 106 5.40 -1.61 11.89
CA ILE A 106 5.44 -3.07 11.67
C ILE A 106 6.14 -3.42 10.35
N SER A 107 5.77 -2.75 9.26
CA SER A 107 6.38 -3.01 7.95
C SER A 107 7.83 -2.55 7.86
N ALA A 108 8.13 -1.36 8.37
CA ALA A 108 9.47 -0.78 8.30
C ALA A 108 10.47 -1.59 9.13
N ILE A 109 10.11 -1.90 10.39
CA ILE A 109 10.99 -2.62 11.32
C ILE A 109 11.18 -4.07 10.87
N SER A 110 10.12 -4.77 10.44
CA SER A 110 10.23 -6.15 9.97
C SER A 110 11.11 -6.26 8.72
N THR A 111 10.94 -5.35 7.77
CA THR A 111 11.78 -5.28 6.57
C THR A 111 13.25 -5.06 6.92
N ALA A 112 13.53 -4.14 7.85
CA ALA A 112 14.89 -3.87 8.30
C ALA A 112 15.54 -5.09 8.95
N ILE A 113 14.83 -5.79 9.85
CA ILE A 113 15.35 -7.01 10.50
C ILE A 113 15.67 -8.10 9.46
N ILE A 114 14.82 -8.26 8.45
CA ILE A 114 15.02 -9.25 7.40
C ILE A 114 16.23 -8.90 6.54
N LEU A 115 16.35 -7.64 6.12
CA LEU A 115 17.48 -7.20 5.28
C LEU A 115 18.81 -7.27 6.04
N ASP A 116 18.86 -6.82 7.29
CA ASP A 116 20.07 -6.91 8.12
C ASP A 116 20.53 -8.36 8.28
N TYR A 117 19.60 -9.30 8.53
CA TYR A 117 19.93 -10.72 8.60
C TYR A 117 20.41 -11.28 7.27
N LEU A 118 19.77 -10.94 6.16
CA LEU A 118 20.17 -11.43 4.82
C LEU A 118 21.52 -10.86 4.40
N GLU A 119 21.83 -9.62 4.75
CA GLU A 119 23.13 -8.99 4.51
C GLU A 119 24.23 -9.71 5.32
N GLU A 120 23.97 -10.05 6.60
CA GLU A 120 24.92 -10.79 7.45
C GLU A 120 25.30 -12.17 6.88
N ILE A 121 24.38 -12.83 6.17
CA ILE A 121 24.62 -14.14 5.54
C ILE A 121 24.93 -14.06 4.04
N ASP A 122 25.14 -12.85 3.49
CA ASP A 122 25.42 -12.57 2.07
C ASP A 122 24.39 -13.19 1.10
N LYS A 123 23.09 -12.96 1.40
CA LYS A 123 21.93 -13.50 0.64
C LYS A 123 20.81 -12.49 0.44
N LEU A 124 21.16 -11.23 0.16
CA LEU A 124 20.18 -10.17 -0.05
C LEU A 124 19.18 -10.48 -1.17
N GLU A 125 19.61 -11.23 -2.20
CA GLU A 125 18.74 -11.65 -3.30
C GLU A 125 17.56 -12.53 -2.87
N GLU A 126 17.66 -13.22 -1.73
CA GLU A 126 16.58 -14.05 -1.18
C GLU A 126 15.44 -13.22 -0.56
N TYR A 127 15.60 -11.89 -0.39
CA TYR A 127 14.55 -11.03 0.14
C TYR A 127 13.26 -11.13 -0.69
N SER A 128 13.38 -11.15 -2.01
CA SER A 128 12.24 -11.30 -2.92
C SER A 128 11.44 -12.58 -2.65
N LEU A 129 12.11 -13.69 -2.38
CA LEU A 129 11.47 -14.97 -2.08
C LEU A 129 10.74 -14.96 -0.73
N ILE A 130 11.27 -14.23 0.26
CA ILE A 130 10.58 -14.03 1.55
C ILE A 130 9.36 -13.14 1.33
N ARG A 131 9.48 -12.07 0.55
CA ARG A 131 8.41 -11.11 0.26
C ARG A 131 7.22 -11.72 -0.49
N LEU A 132 7.43 -12.74 -1.33
CA LEU A 132 6.36 -13.46 -2.04
C LEU A 132 5.34 -14.09 -1.07
N TRP A 133 5.75 -14.49 0.14
CA TRP A 133 4.84 -15.01 1.15
C TRP A 133 3.81 -13.97 1.61
N GLY A 134 4.13 -12.69 1.44
CA GLY A 134 3.18 -11.61 1.67
C GLY A 134 2.03 -11.63 0.66
N SER A 135 2.33 -11.75 -0.63
CA SER A 135 1.28 -11.84 -1.66
C SER A 135 0.40 -13.07 -1.45
N LEU A 136 0.99 -14.21 -1.04
CA LEU A 136 0.22 -15.40 -0.68
C LEU A 136 -0.67 -15.14 0.55
N GLY A 137 -0.14 -14.52 1.60
CA GLY A 137 -0.90 -14.17 2.82
C GLY A 137 -2.08 -13.26 2.50
N PHE A 138 -1.86 -12.21 1.70
CA PHE A 138 -2.91 -11.31 1.25
C PHE A 138 -3.98 -12.04 0.43
N ALA A 139 -3.60 -12.88 -0.53
CA ALA A 139 -4.54 -13.61 -1.35
C ALA A 139 -5.41 -14.58 -0.53
N VAL A 140 -4.79 -15.36 0.37
CA VAL A 140 -5.51 -16.32 1.23
C VAL A 140 -6.50 -15.58 2.14
N SER A 141 -6.07 -14.50 2.79
CA SER A 141 -6.93 -13.74 3.69
C SER A 141 -8.09 -13.04 2.97
N SER A 142 -7.85 -12.53 1.75
CA SER A 142 -8.89 -11.88 0.96
C SER A 142 -9.96 -12.85 0.50
N ILE A 143 -9.59 -14.07 0.08
CA ILE A 143 -10.56 -15.13 -0.24
C ILE A 143 -11.32 -15.55 1.02
N MET A 144 -10.60 -15.74 2.12
CA MET A 144 -11.22 -16.20 3.37
C MET A 144 -12.19 -15.14 3.90
N MET A 145 -11.80 -13.88 3.96
CA MET A 145 -12.66 -12.80 4.44
C MET A 145 -13.86 -12.59 3.51
N GLY A 146 -13.61 -12.49 2.19
CA GLY A 146 -14.67 -12.33 1.20
C GLY A 146 -15.62 -13.53 1.18
N GLY A 147 -15.09 -14.76 1.07
CA GLY A 147 -15.90 -15.95 0.83
C GLY A 147 -16.61 -16.52 2.06
N LEU A 148 -16.06 -16.32 3.27
CA LEU A 148 -16.60 -16.93 4.48
C LEU A 148 -17.21 -15.94 5.46
N PHE A 149 -16.72 -14.70 5.51
CA PHE A 149 -17.02 -13.79 6.60
C PHE A 149 -17.58 -12.43 6.17
N LEU A 150 -17.65 -12.12 4.86
CA LEU A 150 -18.10 -10.81 4.40
C LEU A 150 -19.55 -10.51 4.81
N ASP A 151 -20.42 -11.52 4.77
CA ASP A 151 -21.82 -11.37 5.17
C ASP A 151 -22.00 -11.20 6.70
N GLN A 152 -20.93 -11.40 7.47
CA GLN A 152 -20.88 -11.25 8.93
C GLN A 152 -19.70 -10.37 9.34
N VAL A 153 -19.35 -9.40 8.51
CA VAL A 153 -18.14 -8.56 8.68
C VAL A 153 -18.12 -7.83 10.03
N LEU A 154 -19.26 -7.38 10.53
CA LEU A 154 -19.36 -6.72 11.85
C LEU A 154 -18.87 -7.60 12.99
N VAL A 155 -19.17 -8.90 12.93
CA VAL A 155 -18.81 -9.83 14.01
C VAL A 155 -17.33 -10.21 13.94
N TYR A 156 -16.84 -10.54 12.75
CA TYR A 156 -15.54 -11.19 12.62
C TYR A 156 -14.37 -10.24 12.33
N PHE A 157 -14.63 -9.08 11.74
CA PHE A 157 -13.58 -8.17 11.26
C PHE A 157 -12.56 -7.78 12.34
N GLY A 158 -13.02 -7.24 13.45
CA GLY A 158 -12.15 -6.80 14.54
C GLY A 158 -11.50 -7.95 15.30
N TRP A 159 -12.24 -9.03 15.57
CA TRP A 159 -11.73 -10.22 16.25
C TRP A 159 -10.64 -10.94 15.44
N PHE A 160 -10.86 -11.14 14.13
CA PHE A 160 -9.83 -11.72 13.26
C PHE A 160 -8.60 -10.85 13.17
N SER A 161 -8.80 -9.54 12.99
CA SER A 161 -7.71 -8.58 12.96
C SER A 161 -6.90 -8.64 14.26
N ALA A 162 -7.55 -8.59 15.42
CA ALA A 162 -6.88 -8.70 16.72
C ALA A 162 -6.10 -10.01 16.86
N GLY A 163 -6.72 -11.14 16.51
CA GLY A 163 -6.08 -12.46 16.58
C GLY A 163 -4.82 -12.56 15.73
N ILE A 164 -4.84 -12.01 14.51
CA ILE A 164 -3.68 -12.02 13.61
C ILE A 164 -2.55 -11.15 14.16
N TYR A 165 -2.87 -9.97 14.70
CA TYR A 165 -1.85 -9.11 15.29
C TYR A 165 -1.28 -9.70 16.60
N LEU A 166 -2.05 -10.46 17.38
CA LEU A 166 -1.50 -11.25 18.48
C LEU A 166 -0.52 -12.32 17.98
N ILE A 167 -0.86 -13.03 16.91
CA ILE A 167 0.04 -14.01 16.28
C ILE A 167 1.32 -13.30 15.80
N LEU A 168 1.22 -12.15 15.14
CA LEU A 168 2.39 -11.35 14.72
C LEU A 168 3.25 -10.94 15.91
N GLY A 169 2.64 -10.50 17.01
CA GLY A 169 3.34 -10.17 18.24
C GLY A 169 4.12 -11.37 18.81
N VAL A 170 3.50 -12.55 18.83
CA VAL A 170 4.18 -13.79 19.27
C VAL A 170 5.32 -14.15 18.33
N ILE A 171 5.13 -14.11 17.01
CA ILE A 171 6.17 -14.41 16.03
C ILE A 171 7.34 -13.44 16.16
N SER A 172 7.08 -12.15 16.45
CA SER A 172 8.13 -11.13 16.60
C SER A 172 9.15 -11.49 17.67
N LEU A 173 8.74 -12.16 18.76
CA LEU A 173 9.63 -12.60 19.82
C LEU A 173 10.69 -13.62 19.36
N PHE A 174 10.43 -14.31 18.27
CA PHE A 174 11.34 -15.30 17.69
C PHE A 174 12.24 -14.75 16.57
N LEU A 175 12.11 -13.44 16.24
CA LEU A 175 12.98 -12.76 15.30
C LEU A 175 14.31 -12.35 15.95
N PRO A 176 15.39 -12.13 15.18
CA PRO A 176 16.67 -11.71 15.75
C PRO A 176 16.57 -10.34 16.41
N GLU A 177 17.29 -10.17 17.53
CA GLU A 177 17.31 -8.92 18.31
C GLU A 177 18.19 -7.85 17.70
N LYS A 178 19.30 -8.29 17.10
CA LYS A 178 20.35 -7.38 16.61
C LYS A 178 19.97 -6.82 15.24
N GLY A 179 20.00 -5.52 15.13
CA GLY A 179 19.92 -4.79 13.88
C GLY A 179 20.94 -3.67 13.87
N LYS A 180 21.39 -3.27 12.67
CA LYS A 180 22.21 -2.06 12.53
C LYS A 180 21.37 -0.87 12.96
N GLN A 181 22.01 0.11 13.64
CA GLN A 181 21.34 1.35 13.98
C GLN A 181 20.86 2.04 12.71
N PHE A 182 19.61 2.43 12.66
CA PHE A 182 19.11 3.33 11.60
C PHE A 182 19.74 4.69 11.80
N VAL A 183 20.64 5.07 10.91
CA VAL A 183 21.10 6.45 10.86
C VAL A 183 19.98 7.27 10.22
N TYR A 184 19.18 7.94 11.02
CA TYR A 184 18.21 8.92 10.54
C TYR A 184 18.99 10.00 9.79
N SER A 185 18.88 9.99 8.47
CA SER A 185 19.36 11.13 7.66
C SER A 185 18.53 12.35 8.07
N ARG A 186 19.17 13.33 8.70
CA ARG A 186 18.53 14.64 8.92
C ARG A 186 17.98 15.12 7.58
N PHE A 187 16.77 15.67 7.59
CA PHE A 187 16.10 16.27 6.42
C PHE A 187 16.85 17.48 5.81
N ASN A 188 18.15 17.57 6.03
CA ASN A 188 19.04 18.57 5.46
C ASN A 188 19.26 18.27 3.98
N GLY A 189 18.52 18.91 3.10
CA GLY A 189 18.63 18.70 1.64
C GLY A 189 17.31 18.71 0.91
N LEU A 190 16.20 18.95 1.61
CA LEU A 190 14.89 19.14 0.99
C LEU A 190 14.94 20.17 -0.15
N ASP A 191 15.61 21.30 0.07
CA ASP A 191 15.77 22.33 -0.96
C ASP A 191 16.52 21.85 -2.20
N ALA A 192 17.57 21.04 -2.01
CA ALA A 192 18.33 20.49 -3.12
C ALA A 192 17.50 19.47 -3.91
N ILE A 193 16.72 18.65 -3.23
CA ILE A 193 15.84 17.64 -3.84
C ILE A 193 14.69 18.33 -4.58
N LEU A 194 14.01 19.29 -3.96
CA LEU A 194 12.89 20.00 -4.57
C LEU A 194 13.34 20.91 -5.74
N LYS A 195 14.59 21.35 -5.77
CA LYS A 195 15.19 22.04 -6.91
C LYS A 195 15.67 21.09 -8.01
N THR A 196 15.67 19.78 -7.79
CA THR A 196 15.97 18.80 -8.84
C THR A 196 14.94 18.90 -9.97
N ASN A 197 15.43 18.99 -11.20
CA ASN A 197 14.61 19.25 -12.37
C ASN A 197 13.35 18.35 -12.43
N ARG A 198 12.17 18.98 -12.37
CA ARG A 198 10.84 18.36 -12.49
C ARG A 198 10.46 17.34 -11.41
N PHE A 199 11.28 17.11 -10.40
CA PHE A 199 10.94 16.21 -9.30
C PHE A 199 9.69 16.66 -8.53
N PRO A 200 9.45 17.95 -8.27
CA PRO A 200 8.18 18.40 -7.67
C PRO A 200 6.95 18.01 -8.50
N ILE A 201 7.03 18.14 -9.83
CA ILE A 201 5.92 17.73 -10.73
C ILE A 201 5.72 16.22 -10.66
N PHE A 202 6.80 15.44 -10.57
CA PHE A 202 6.75 14.00 -10.38
C PHE A 202 6.06 13.63 -9.06
N LEU A 203 6.32 14.34 -7.96
CA LEU A 203 5.64 14.13 -6.68
C LEU A 203 4.16 14.48 -6.76
N ILE A 204 3.80 15.60 -7.39
CA ILE A 204 2.40 15.99 -7.59
C ILE A 204 1.67 14.94 -8.44
N SER A 205 2.30 14.46 -9.52
CA SER A 205 1.76 13.36 -10.34
C SER A 205 1.48 12.12 -9.51
N SER A 206 2.41 11.81 -8.59
CA SER A 206 2.30 10.65 -7.69
C SER A 206 1.14 10.79 -6.71
N ILE A 207 0.80 12.01 -6.26
CA ILE A 207 -0.39 12.26 -5.43
C ILE A 207 -1.66 11.86 -6.19
N PHE A 208 -1.80 12.28 -7.45
CA PHE A 208 -2.98 11.93 -8.26
C PHE A 208 -3.10 10.43 -8.50
N ILE A 209 -2.00 9.75 -8.83
CA ILE A 209 -2.00 8.29 -9.00
C ILE A 209 -2.27 7.59 -7.68
N GLY A 210 -1.66 8.03 -6.58
CA GLY A 210 -1.92 7.52 -5.24
C GLY A 210 -3.39 7.66 -4.85
N ALA A 211 -4.02 8.78 -5.19
CA ALA A 211 -5.45 8.98 -4.98
C ALA A 211 -6.29 7.92 -5.69
N THR A 212 -6.00 7.65 -6.97
CA THR A 212 -6.76 6.63 -7.73
C THR A 212 -6.56 5.22 -7.17
N MET A 213 -5.34 4.89 -6.76
CA MET A 213 -5.04 3.58 -6.15
C MET A 213 -5.69 3.43 -4.77
N GLY A 214 -5.68 4.49 -3.95
CA GLY A 214 -6.33 4.54 -2.65
C GLY A 214 -7.84 4.36 -2.75
N ILE A 215 -8.50 5.06 -3.68
CA ILE A 215 -9.94 4.93 -3.94
C ILE A 215 -10.29 3.49 -4.29
N CYS A 216 -9.59 2.90 -5.26
CA CYS A 216 -9.84 1.53 -5.66
C CYS A 216 -9.59 0.55 -4.50
N GLY A 217 -8.47 0.68 -3.80
CA GLY A 217 -8.10 -0.22 -2.70
C GLY A 217 -9.12 -0.28 -1.57
N ASN A 218 -9.88 0.80 -1.33
CA ASN A 218 -10.82 0.88 -0.23
C ASN A 218 -12.30 0.76 -0.63
N PHE A 219 -12.68 1.25 -1.81
CA PHE A 219 -14.09 1.26 -2.23
C PHE A 219 -14.46 0.22 -3.29
N GLN A 220 -13.50 -0.55 -3.80
CA GLN A 220 -13.77 -1.60 -4.81
C GLN A 220 -14.75 -2.65 -4.29
N THR A 221 -14.62 -3.08 -3.04
CA THR A 221 -15.51 -4.08 -2.42
C THR A 221 -16.95 -3.58 -2.38
N LEU A 222 -17.20 -2.36 -1.90
CA LEU A 222 -18.52 -1.75 -1.90
C LEU A 222 -19.09 -1.62 -3.33
N SER A 223 -18.26 -1.23 -4.28
CA SER A 223 -18.67 -1.15 -5.68
C SER A 223 -19.03 -2.51 -6.27
N LEU A 224 -18.30 -3.58 -5.92
CA LEU A 224 -18.63 -4.93 -6.35
C LEU A 224 -19.93 -5.43 -5.72
N GLN A 225 -20.18 -5.10 -4.45
CA GLN A 225 -21.46 -5.40 -3.77
C GLN A 225 -22.62 -4.69 -4.45
N SER A 226 -22.48 -3.41 -4.84
CA SER A 226 -23.53 -2.67 -5.56
C SER A 226 -23.84 -3.24 -6.95
N LEU A 227 -22.87 -3.94 -7.57
CA LEU A 227 -23.07 -4.69 -8.82
C LEU A 227 -23.69 -6.08 -8.60
N GLY A 228 -24.03 -6.46 -7.35
CA GLY A 228 -24.59 -7.75 -7.02
C GLY A 228 -23.57 -8.90 -7.02
N ALA A 229 -22.29 -8.60 -6.82
CA ALA A 229 -21.26 -9.63 -6.69
C ALA A 229 -21.48 -10.44 -5.41
N SER A 230 -21.40 -11.78 -5.51
CA SER A 230 -21.39 -12.61 -4.31
C SER A 230 -20.11 -12.38 -3.49
N SER A 231 -20.22 -12.60 -2.18
CA SER A 231 -19.12 -12.45 -1.22
C SER A 231 -17.88 -13.26 -1.64
N TRP A 232 -18.09 -14.48 -2.15
CA TRP A 232 -17.04 -15.32 -2.72
C TRP A 232 -16.34 -14.69 -3.93
N LEU A 233 -17.12 -14.16 -4.88
CA LEU A 233 -16.58 -13.53 -6.09
C LEU A 233 -15.73 -12.29 -5.73
N ILE A 234 -16.14 -11.52 -4.74
CA ILE A 234 -15.37 -10.37 -4.23
C ILE A 234 -14.02 -10.85 -3.70
N GLY A 235 -14.01 -11.87 -2.85
CA GLY A 235 -12.78 -12.45 -2.32
C GLY A 235 -11.83 -12.94 -3.43
N VAL A 236 -12.36 -13.61 -4.45
CA VAL A 236 -11.60 -14.08 -5.62
C VAL A 236 -11.01 -12.92 -6.41
N ILE A 237 -11.80 -11.88 -6.71
CA ILE A 237 -11.33 -10.71 -7.47
C ILE A 237 -10.15 -10.03 -6.77
N ILE A 238 -10.25 -9.80 -5.45
CA ILE A 238 -9.20 -9.16 -4.67
C ILE A 238 -7.95 -10.05 -4.59
N SER A 239 -8.13 -11.36 -4.46
CA SER A 239 -7.02 -12.31 -4.39
C SER A 239 -6.27 -12.43 -5.72
N ILE A 240 -6.98 -12.45 -6.84
CA ILE A 240 -6.37 -12.46 -8.19
C ILE A 240 -5.48 -11.25 -8.38
N GLN A 241 -5.85 -10.08 -7.87
CA GLN A 241 -5.03 -8.88 -7.92
C GLN A 241 -3.64 -9.12 -7.30
N ALA A 242 -3.58 -9.71 -6.10
CA ALA A 242 -2.33 -10.00 -5.43
C ALA A 242 -1.53 -11.13 -6.10
N LEU A 243 -2.22 -12.16 -6.59
CA LEU A 243 -1.58 -13.28 -7.27
C LEU A 243 -0.94 -12.87 -8.61
N LEU A 244 -1.56 -11.97 -9.36
CA LEU A 244 -1.01 -11.45 -10.61
C LEU A 244 0.24 -10.57 -10.40
N GLU A 245 0.45 -10.00 -9.21
CA GLU A 245 1.68 -9.27 -8.90
C GLU A 245 2.91 -10.19 -8.91
N ILE A 246 2.77 -11.47 -8.54
CA ILE A 246 3.88 -12.42 -8.44
C ILE A 246 4.58 -12.62 -9.80
N PRO A 247 3.90 -13.10 -10.87
CA PRO A 247 4.54 -13.27 -12.16
C PRO A 247 5.03 -11.94 -12.76
N MET A 248 4.30 -10.86 -12.50
CA MET A 248 4.69 -9.56 -12.99
C MET A 248 5.99 -9.06 -12.35
N MET A 249 6.23 -9.29 -11.06
CA MET A 249 7.50 -8.96 -10.41
C MET A 249 8.69 -9.73 -11.03
N LEU A 250 8.49 -10.99 -11.44
CA LEU A 250 9.53 -11.79 -12.09
C LEU A 250 9.91 -11.25 -13.48
N VAL A 251 9.00 -10.57 -14.15
CA VAL A 251 9.24 -10.01 -15.51
C VAL A 251 9.94 -8.64 -15.45
N VAL A 252 9.91 -7.93 -14.32
CA VAL A 252 10.48 -6.57 -14.17
C VAL A 252 11.93 -6.46 -14.66
N PRO A 253 12.88 -7.32 -14.27
CA PRO A 253 14.26 -7.21 -14.73
C PRO A 253 14.38 -7.25 -16.27
N SER A 254 13.55 -8.08 -16.92
CA SER A 254 13.50 -8.19 -18.38
C SER A 254 12.88 -6.94 -19.02
N LEU A 255 11.86 -6.37 -18.40
CA LEU A 255 11.24 -5.12 -18.86
C LEU A 255 12.22 -3.95 -18.79
N LEU A 256 12.96 -3.83 -17.69
CA LEU A 256 13.96 -2.76 -17.49
C LEU A 256 15.14 -2.86 -18.50
N LYS A 257 15.45 -4.08 -19.00
CA LYS A 257 16.45 -4.28 -20.06
C LYS A 257 15.94 -3.87 -21.44
N ARG A 258 14.62 -3.96 -21.68
CA ARG A 258 14.01 -3.73 -23.00
C ARG A 258 13.42 -2.33 -23.15
N PHE A 259 12.90 -1.77 -22.07
CA PHE A 259 12.19 -0.49 -22.07
C PHE A 259 12.84 0.51 -21.12
N SER A 260 12.77 1.79 -21.46
CA SER A 260 13.21 2.85 -20.57
C SER A 260 12.27 2.97 -19.35
N MET A 261 12.81 3.39 -18.21
CA MET A 261 12.02 3.66 -17.00
C MET A 261 10.89 4.65 -17.26
N ARG A 262 11.17 5.68 -18.10
CA ARG A 262 10.16 6.66 -18.52
C ARG A 262 8.95 5.98 -19.17
N ARG A 263 9.18 5.09 -20.14
CA ARG A 263 8.09 4.36 -20.83
C ARG A 263 7.29 3.49 -19.87
N LEU A 264 7.98 2.76 -18.99
CA LEU A 264 7.32 1.88 -18.01
C LEU A 264 6.46 2.68 -17.03
N ILE A 265 6.93 3.83 -16.53
CA ILE A 265 6.13 4.70 -15.65
C ILE A 265 4.91 5.26 -16.41
N LEU A 266 5.09 5.72 -17.65
CA LEU A 266 3.99 6.24 -18.45
C LEU A 266 2.96 5.15 -18.81
N ILE A 267 3.40 3.91 -19.08
CA ILE A 267 2.49 2.77 -19.25
C ILE A 267 1.70 2.52 -17.96
N GLY A 268 2.37 2.50 -16.81
CA GLY A 268 1.69 2.37 -15.51
C GLY A 268 0.68 3.47 -15.25
N ALA A 269 1.00 4.72 -15.62
CA ALA A 269 0.10 5.85 -15.49
C ALA A 269 -1.07 5.79 -16.49
N LEU A 270 -0.87 5.20 -17.67
CA LEU A 270 -1.91 5.06 -18.72
C LEU A 270 -2.90 3.95 -18.41
N VAL A 271 -2.43 2.80 -17.91
CA VAL A 271 -3.32 1.64 -17.68
C VAL A 271 -4.35 1.90 -16.58
N LEU A 272 -4.09 2.82 -15.64
CA LEU A 272 -5.06 3.19 -14.60
C LEU A 272 -6.30 3.89 -15.17
N PRO A 273 -6.19 5.01 -15.92
CA PRO A 273 -7.37 5.61 -16.58
C PRO A 273 -8.11 4.63 -17.48
N VAL A 274 -7.40 3.77 -18.23
CA VAL A 274 -8.02 2.72 -19.05
C VAL A 274 -8.84 1.76 -18.16
N ARG A 275 -8.29 1.33 -17.03
CA ARG A 275 -9.00 0.49 -16.07
C ARG A 275 -10.26 1.17 -15.54
N TRP A 276 -10.16 2.46 -15.14
CA TRP A 276 -11.30 3.19 -14.59
C TRP A 276 -12.38 3.44 -15.65
N LEU A 277 -11.97 3.67 -16.89
CA LEU A 277 -12.91 3.78 -18.02
C LEU A 277 -13.69 2.46 -18.20
N LEU A 278 -13.03 1.31 -18.12
CA LEU A 278 -13.71 0.01 -18.17
C LEU A 278 -14.70 -0.17 -17.02
N TYR A 279 -14.34 0.24 -15.79
CA TYR A 279 -15.20 0.12 -14.62
C TYR A 279 -16.51 0.90 -14.76
N ILE A 280 -16.52 2.02 -15.49
CA ILE A 280 -17.74 2.81 -15.79
C ILE A 280 -18.77 1.98 -16.57
N PHE A 281 -18.32 1.09 -17.45
CA PHE A 281 -19.21 0.31 -18.33
C PHE A 281 -19.47 -1.11 -17.82
N ILE A 282 -18.72 -1.59 -16.83
CA ILE A 282 -18.91 -2.92 -16.27
C ILE A 282 -20.18 -2.97 -15.45
N LYS A 283 -21.15 -3.79 -15.90
CA LYS A 283 -22.41 -4.09 -15.18
C LYS A 283 -22.38 -5.48 -14.51
N ASN A 284 -21.60 -6.40 -15.04
CA ASN A 284 -21.46 -7.73 -14.46
C ASN A 284 -20.07 -7.81 -13.76
N PRO A 285 -20.04 -8.06 -12.43
CA PRO A 285 -18.81 -8.02 -11.64
C PRO A 285 -17.73 -9.02 -12.10
N VAL A 286 -18.08 -10.08 -12.81
CA VAL A 286 -17.11 -11.06 -13.35
C VAL A 286 -16.13 -10.38 -14.31
N TRP A 287 -16.55 -9.37 -15.06
CA TRP A 287 -15.69 -8.62 -15.98
C TRP A 287 -14.62 -7.74 -15.28
N VAL A 288 -14.70 -7.63 -13.97
CA VAL A 288 -13.63 -6.98 -13.19
C VAL A 288 -12.38 -7.87 -13.11
N ILE A 289 -12.51 -9.20 -13.20
CA ILE A 289 -11.38 -10.14 -13.12
C ILE A 289 -10.28 -9.82 -14.14
N PRO A 290 -10.53 -9.75 -15.46
CA PRO A 290 -9.46 -9.47 -16.42
C PRO A 290 -8.84 -8.09 -16.23
N THR A 291 -9.54 -7.14 -15.63
CA THR A 291 -8.98 -5.80 -15.39
C THR A 291 -7.93 -5.77 -14.27
N GLN A 292 -7.80 -6.83 -13.47
CA GLN A 292 -6.78 -6.90 -12.41
C GLN A 292 -5.35 -6.90 -12.98
N ILE A 293 -5.16 -7.29 -14.24
CA ILE A 293 -3.85 -7.18 -14.90
C ILE A 293 -3.35 -5.73 -14.95
N PHE A 294 -4.24 -4.75 -15.14
CA PHE A 294 -3.89 -3.33 -15.14
C PHE A 294 -3.37 -2.87 -13.78
N ASN A 295 -3.94 -3.43 -12.69
CA ASN A 295 -3.43 -3.16 -11.35
C ASN A 295 -1.99 -3.63 -11.18
N SER A 296 -1.68 -4.84 -11.62
CA SER A 296 -0.34 -5.42 -11.51
C SER A 296 0.69 -4.62 -12.33
N ILE A 297 0.32 -4.14 -13.52
CA ILE A 297 1.17 -3.26 -14.34
C ILE A 297 1.43 -1.93 -13.61
N ALA A 298 0.39 -1.32 -13.05
CA ALA A 298 0.53 -0.07 -12.30
C ALA A 298 1.39 -0.26 -11.03
N THR A 299 1.13 -1.33 -10.27
CA THR A 299 1.90 -1.67 -9.07
C THR A 299 3.40 -1.75 -9.39
N ILE A 300 3.79 -2.50 -10.42
CA ILE A 300 5.19 -2.59 -10.82
C ILE A 300 5.76 -1.23 -11.20
N SER A 301 5.03 -0.47 -11.99
CA SER A 301 5.49 0.83 -12.47
C SER A 301 5.75 1.80 -11.32
N PHE A 302 4.90 1.80 -10.29
CA PHE A 302 5.01 2.74 -9.18
C PHE A 302 5.77 2.20 -7.97
N PHE A 303 5.79 0.88 -7.72
CA PHE A 303 6.54 0.31 -6.61
C PHE A 303 7.99 -0.05 -6.94
N VAL A 304 8.29 -0.35 -8.20
CA VAL A 304 9.62 -0.79 -8.57
C VAL A 304 10.30 0.21 -9.50
N VAL A 305 9.66 0.50 -10.65
CA VAL A 305 10.31 1.33 -11.68
C VAL A 305 10.44 2.78 -11.25
N ALA A 306 9.43 3.35 -10.58
CA ALA A 306 9.49 4.74 -10.10
C ALA A 306 10.55 4.91 -9.00
N ILE A 307 10.71 3.95 -8.10
CA ILE A 307 11.76 3.98 -7.07
C ILE A 307 13.14 3.91 -7.75
N ALA A 308 13.34 3.00 -8.69
CA ALA A 308 14.59 2.90 -9.45
C ALA A 308 14.87 4.18 -10.29
N PHE A 309 13.83 4.85 -10.77
CA PHE A 309 13.95 6.13 -11.45
C PHE A 309 14.43 7.24 -10.49
N ILE A 310 13.86 7.30 -9.28
CA ILE A 310 14.25 8.26 -8.23
C ILE A 310 15.72 8.06 -7.86
N ASP A 311 16.19 6.82 -7.73
CA ASP A 311 17.58 6.50 -7.41
C ASP A 311 18.58 7.00 -8.46
N LYS A 312 18.15 7.09 -9.72
CA LYS A 312 18.94 7.69 -10.79
C LYS A 312 18.83 9.20 -10.87
N LEU A 313 17.67 9.74 -10.49
CA LEU A 313 17.41 11.17 -10.58
C LEU A 313 18.09 11.97 -9.46
N ILE A 314 18.11 11.39 -8.25
CA ILE A 314 18.58 12.06 -7.04
C ILE A 314 19.99 11.56 -6.70
N SER A 315 20.84 12.49 -6.24
CA SER A 315 22.21 12.17 -5.84
C SER A 315 22.24 11.09 -4.74
N PRO A 316 23.26 10.21 -4.69
CA PRO A 316 23.36 9.11 -3.73
C PRO A 316 23.12 9.52 -2.28
N LYS A 317 23.57 10.71 -1.90
CA LYS A 317 23.42 11.28 -0.55
C LYS A 317 21.95 11.47 -0.13
N TRP A 318 21.03 11.69 -1.08
CA TRP A 318 19.65 12.08 -0.81
C TRP A 318 18.60 11.07 -1.33
N ARG A 319 19.03 9.89 -1.82
CA ARG A 319 18.12 8.86 -2.39
C ARG A 319 17.04 8.45 -1.41
N ALA A 320 17.40 8.13 -0.17
CA ALA A 320 16.45 7.73 0.86
C ALA A 320 15.40 8.82 1.13
N THR A 321 15.80 10.09 1.17
CA THR A 321 14.88 11.22 1.34
C THR A 321 13.95 11.38 0.14
N GLY A 322 14.47 11.23 -1.09
CA GLY A 322 13.66 11.28 -2.30
C GLY A 322 12.62 10.16 -2.38
N GLN A 323 13.00 8.93 -2.03
CA GLN A 323 12.08 7.80 -1.94
C GLN A 323 11.03 8.01 -0.84
N ALA A 324 11.42 8.57 0.32
CA ALA A 324 10.48 8.88 1.40
C ALA A 324 9.45 9.94 0.96
N LEU A 325 9.89 11.03 0.28
CA LEU A 325 8.99 12.03 -0.27
C LEU A 325 8.01 11.43 -1.30
N TYR A 326 8.50 10.56 -2.18
CA TYR A 326 7.67 9.86 -3.14
C TYR A 326 6.64 8.96 -2.47
N SER A 327 7.06 8.15 -1.49
CA SER A 327 6.14 7.29 -0.73
C SER A 327 5.10 8.11 0.03
N THR A 328 5.51 9.24 0.61
CA THR A 328 4.60 10.20 1.25
C THR A 328 3.58 10.77 0.25
N ALA A 329 4.03 11.18 -0.94
CA ALA A 329 3.17 11.71 -1.99
C ALA A 329 2.17 10.65 -2.48
N LEU A 330 2.63 9.43 -2.77
CA LEU A 330 1.80 8.36 -3.34
C LEU A 330 0.86 7.75 -2.30
N TRP A 331 1.40 7.21 -1.22
CA TRP A 331 0.67 6.38 -0.25
C TRP A 331 0.10 7.17 0.92
N GLY A 332 0.74 8.25 1.30
CA GLY A 332 0.27 9.08 2.40
C GLY A 332 -0.77 10.09 1.92
N ILE A 333 -0.31 11.13 1.27
CA ILE A 333 -1.15 12.26 0.85
C ILE A 333 -2.10 11.83 -0.26
N GLY A 334 -1.59 11.17 -1.31
CA GLY A 334 -2.40 10.78 -2.46
C GLY A 334 -3.52 9.82 -2.07
N ALA A 335 -3.18 8.67 -1.48
CA ALA A 335 -4.17 7.68 -1.08
C ALA A 335 -5.16 8.24 -0.05
N GLY A 336 -4.67 8.98 0.96
CA GLY A 336 -5.53 9.57 1.99
C GLY A 336 -6.51 10.58 1.44
N LEU A 337 -6.05 11.56 0.66
CA LEU A 337 -6.91 12.57 0.02
C LEU A 337 -7.88 11.93 -0.98
N GLY A 338 -7.41 10.94 -1.77
CA GLY A 338 -8.26 10.24 -2.72
C GLY A 338 -9.45 9.57 -2.05
N VAL A 339 -9.21 8.82 -0.98
CA VAL A 339 -10.25 8.13 -0.22
C VAL A 339 -11.22 9.13 0.44
N TYR A 340 -10.69 10.20 1.05
CA TYR A 340 -11.51 11.26 1.62
C TYR A 340 -12.43 11.91 0.58
N LEU A 341 -11.89 12.29 -0.58
CA LEU A 341 -12.68 12.90 -1.65
C LEU A 341 -13.70 11.92 -2.23
N ALA A 342 -13.33 10.65 -2.40
CA ALA A 342 -14.25 9.63 -2.91
C ALA A 342 -15.43 9.41 -1.96
N GLY A 343 -15.22 9.41 -0.65
CA GLY A 343 -16.31 9.33 0.32
C GLY A 343 -17.33 10.46 0.14
N ASN A 344 -16.88 11.69 -0.12
CA ASN A 344 -17.75 12.83 -0.40
C ASN A 344 -18.44 12.72 -1.76
N VAL A 345 -17.80 12.11 -2.77
CA VAL A 345 -18.42 11.85 -4.08
C VAL A 345 -19.54 10.82 -3.93
N ILE A 346 -19.29 9.73 -3.19
CA ILE A 346 -20.31 8.69 -2.93
C ILE A 346 -21.51 9.28 -2.18
N GLU A 347 -21.26 10.12 -1.18
CA GLU A 347 -22.32 10.76 -0.38
C GLU A 347 -23.24 11.63 -1.21
N ARG A 348 -22.71 12.31 -2.23
CA ARG A 348 -23.49 13.26 -3.07
C ARG A 348 -24.20 12.60 -4.24
N TYR A 349 -23.65 11.52 -4.76
CA TYR A 349 -24.14 10.89 -5.98
C TYR A 349 -24.50 9.43 -5.74
N ASP A 350 -23.54 8.54 -5.81
CA ASP A 350 -23.60 7.12 -5.47
C ASP A 350 -22.19 6.48 -5.56
N ILE A 351 -22.10 5.19 -5.27
CA ILE A 351 -20.85 4.43 -5.36
C ILE A 351 -20.31 4.35 -6.81
N ALA A 352 -21.16 4.34 -7.83
CA ALA A 352 -20.72 4.25 -9.22
C ALA A 352 -19.97 5.51 -9.68
N ALA A 353 -20.27 6.67 -9.07
CA ALA A 353 -19.66 7.95 -9.38
C ALA A 353 -18.15 8.00 -9.07
N ILE A 354 -17.63 7.06 -8.25
CA ILE A 354 -16.19 7.00 -7.98
C ILE A 354 -15.36 6.67 -9.23
N TRP A 355 -15.91 5.95 -10.20
CA TRP A 355 -15.13 5.53 -11.37
C TRP A 355 -14.89 6.66 -12.37
N PRO A 356 -15.88 7.47 -12.76
CA PRO A 356 -15.63 8.71 -13.52
C PRO A 356 -14.71 9.68 -12.78
N PHE A 357 -14.88 9.81 -11.45
CA PHE A 357 -14.00 10.61 -10.62
C PHE A 357 -12.56 10.08 -10.64
N ASN A 358 -12.38 8.77 -10.47
CA ASN A 358 -11.08 8.10 -10.54
C ASN A 358 -10.43 8.25 -11.94
N LEU A 359 -11.21 8.15 -13.00
CA LEU A 359 -10.77 8.39 -14.36
C LEU A 359 -10.18 9.79 -14.52
N SER A 360 -10.89 10.82 -14.02
CA SER A 360 -10.43 12.21 -14.11
C SER A 360 -9.10 12.43 -13.37
N LEU A 361 -8.98 11.91 -12.15
CA LEU A 361 -7.73 11.97 -11.38
C LEU A 361 -6.59 11.23 -12.10
N GLY A 362 -6.88 10.06 -12.66
CA GLY A 362 -5.90 9.26 -13.40
C GLY A 362 -5.40 9.96 -14.67
N LEU A 363 -6.28 10.63 -15.40
CA LEU A 363 -5.91 11.42 -16.58
C LEU A 363 -5.04 12.64 -16.22
N ILE A 364 -5.39 13.36 -15.14
CA ILE A 364 -4.56 14.45 -14.62
C ILE A 364 -3.17 13.91 -14.22
N GLY A 365 -3.12 12.82 -13.46
CA GLY A 365 -1.87 12.17 -13.05
C GLY A 365 -1.01 11.75 -14.25
N LEU A 366 -1.61 11.14 -15.27
CA LEU A 366 -0.94 10.77 -16.53
C LEU A 366 -0.34 12.00 -17.24
N GLY A 367 -1.14 13.05 -17.38
CA GLY A 367 -0.68 14.31 -18.02
C GLY A 367 0.49 14.94 -17.28
N LEU A 368 0.42 14.98 -15.95
CA LEU A 368 1.50 15.48 -15.10
C LEU A 368 2.75 14.60 -15.18
N PHE A 369 2.62 13.26 -15.19
CA PHE A 369 3.76 12.36 -15.40
C PHE A 369 4.39 12.55 -16.78
N TYR A 370 3.60 12.74 -17.82
CA TYR A 370 4.12 13.04 -19.14
C TYR A 370 4.99 14.32 -19.14
N VAL A 371 4.53 15.38 -18.46
CA VAL A 371 5.28 16.64 -18.30
C VAL A 371 6.53 16.43 -17.43
N ALA A 372 6.39 15.73 -16.29
CA ALA A 372 7.49 15.47 -15.37
C ALA A 372 8.63 14.68 -16.02
N LEU A 373 8.28 13.73 -16.88
CA LEU A 373 9.23 12.81 -17.52
C LEU A 373 9.70 13.31 -18.91
N ARG A 374 9.21 14.45 -19.39
CA ARG A 374 9.62 15.02 -20.68
C ARG A 374 11.09 15.41 -20.64
N GLY A 375 11.87 14.93 -21.62
CA GLY A 375 13.31 15.22 -21.74
C GLY A 375 14.23 14.22 -21.01
N PHE A 376 13.70 13.27 -20.26
CA PHE A 376 14.50 12.15 -19.77
C PHE A 376 14.78 11.14 -20.89
N SER A 377 15.98 10.51 -20.83
CA SER A 377 16.42 9.54 -21.84
C SER A 377 15.44 8.37 -21.99
N ASP A 378 15.14 8.01 -23.24
CA ASP A 378 14.33 6.84 -23.59
C ASP A 378 15.18 5.56 -23.73
N LYS A 379 16.48 5.60 -23.33
CA LYS A 379 17.35 4.42 -23.40
C LYS A 379 17.03 3.42 -22.28
N PRO A 380 16.99 2.13 -22.58
CA PRO A 380 16.92 1.08 -21.55
C PRO A 380 18.12 1.13 -20.61
N ILE A 381 17.99 0.47 -19.47
CA ILE A 381 19.14 0.28 -18.58
C ILE A 381 20.04 -0.76 -19.23
N THR A 382 21.17 -0.34 -19.76
CA THR A 382 22.26 -1.27 -20.08
C THR A 382 22.84 -1.73 -18.74
N PRO A 383 22.85 -3.05 -18.41
CA PRO A 383 23.64 -3.49 -17.27
C PRO A 383 25.08 -3.09 -17.55
N ALA A 384 25.77 -2.56 -16.55
CA ALA A 384 27.22 -2.48 -16.59
C ALA A 384 27.71 -3.94 -16.63
N ILE A 385 27.89 -4.45 -17.83
CA ILE A 385 28.63 -5.68 -18.09
C ILE A 385 30.08 -5.26 -18.04
N ASP A 386 30.77 -5.69 -17.00
CA ASP A 386 32.22 -5.79 -16.84
C ASP A 386 33.06 -4.63 -17.43
N GLN A 387 33.39 -3.68 -16.57
CA GLN A 387 34.67 -2.99 -16.61
C GLN A 387 35.43 -3.20 -15.31
#